data_992765556a7df19fff6c432eaa84fdd0
#
_entry.id   992765556a7df19fff6c432eaa84fdd0
#
_cell.length_a   1.000
_cell.length_b   1.000
_cell.length_c   1.000
_cell.angle_alpha   90.00
_cell.angle_beta   90.00
_cell.angle_gamma   90.00
#
_symmetry.space_group_name_H-M   'P 1'
#
loop_
_entity.id
_entity.type
_entity.pdbx_description
1 polymer ?
#
loop_
_entity_poly.entity_id
_entity_poly.type
_entity_poly.pdbx_seq_one_letter_code
_entity_poly.pdbx_strand_id
1 'polypeptide(L)'
;MKLLVFILNKEEYLEEILEAFLELNITGATILDSVGMGSILAQDIPIFAGFKNLMKGSRPANKTILTLIPENLVQPAIKAIEQVVGSLEEPGNGLVFILNVDQIFGISKTF
;
A
#
# COMPACT_ATOMS: atom_id res chain seq x y z
N MET A 1 9.35 -3.79 -16.14
CA MET A 1 8.93 -4.06 -14.76
C MET A 1 8.62 -2.77 -14.02
N LYS A 2 7.68 -2.82 -13.15
CA LYS A 2 7.26 -1.70 -12.31
C LYS A 2 7.36 -2.10 -10.86
N LEU A 3 7.62 -1.13 -10.00
CA LEU A 3 7.49 -1.31 -8.55
C LEU A 3 6.16 -0.71 -8.12
N LEU A 4 5.26 -1.54 -7.63
CA LEU A 4 4.03 -1.07 -7.00
C LEU A 4 4.30 -0.91 -5.52
N VAL A 5 4.00 0.30 -5.01
CA VAL A 5 4.07 0.61 -3.59
C VAL A 5 2.66 0.93 -3.11
N PHE A 6 2.18 0.14 -2.16
CA PHE A 6 0.86 0.36 -1.59
C PHE A 6 0.97 0.60 -0.09
N ILE A 7 0.54 1.78 0.35
CA ILE A 7 0.45 2.11 1.76
C ILE A 7 -0.94 1.72 2.23
N LEU A 8 -1.03 0.59 2.91
CA LEU A 8 -2.28 0.02 3.40
C LEU A 8 -2.57 0.53 4.81
N ASN A 9 -3.55 1.42 4.93
CA ASN A 9 -3.93 1.98 6.23
C ASN A 9 -4.79 1.01 7.04
N LYS A 10 -5.62 0.22 6.39
CA LYS A 10 -6.51 -0.74 7.04
C LYS A 10 -5.80 -2.09 7.14
N GLU A 11 -4.93 -2.23 8.14
CA GLU A 11 -4.08 -3.40 8.30
C GLU A 11 -4.83 -4.73 8.33
N GLU A 12 -6.07 -4.71 8.79
CA GLU A 12 -6.92 -5.90 8.86
C GLU A 12 -7.20 -6.53 7.49
N TYR A 13 -6.97 -5.78 6.40
CA TYR A 13 -7.18 -6.28 5.04
C TYR A 13 -5.91 -6.83 4.38
N LEU A 14 -4.80 -6.91 5.12
CA LEU A 14 -3.53 -7.34 4.53
C LEU A 14 -3.64 -8.70 3.86
N GLU A 15 -4.20 -9.69 4.55
CA GLU A 15 -4.33 -11.04 3.98
C GLU A 15 -5.19 -11.06 2.73
N GLU A 16 -6.30 -10.30 2.72
CA GLU A 16 -7.16 -10.22 1.55
C GLU A 16 -6.45 -9.59 0.35
N ILE A 17 -5.61 -8.57 0.60
CA ILE A 17 -4.80 -7.96 -0.45
C ILE A 17 -3.82 -8.99 -1.03
N LEU A 18 -3.13 -9.73 -0.18
CA LEU A 18 -2.17 -10.72 -0.64
C LEU A 18 -2.84 -11.87 -1.40
N GLU A 19 -4.02 -12.28 -0.97
CA GLU A 19 -4.82 -13.26 -1.70
C GLU A 19 -5.25 -12.75 -3.08
N ALA A 20 -5.68 -11.48 -3.14
CA ALA A 20 -6.07 -10.87 -4.40
C ALA A 20 -4.88 -10.76 -5.37
N PHE A 21 -3.70 -10.45 -4.85
CA PHE A 21 -2.48 -10.43 -5.64
C PHE A 21 -2.15 -11.83 -6.18
N LEU A 22 -2.30 -12.84 -5.33
CA LEU A 22 -2.01 -14.23 -5.73
C LEU A 22 -2.92 -14.67 -6.88
N GLU A 23 -4.18 -14.27 -6.87
CA GLU A 23 -5.11 -14.55 -7.97
C GLU A 23 -4.66 -13.95 -9.30
N LEU A 24 -3.86 -12.89 -9.27
CA LEU A 24 -3.26 -12.26 -10.44
C LEU A 24 -1.88 -12.81 -10.77
N ASN A 25 -1.45 -13.88 -10.10
CA ASN A 25 -0.11 -14.44 -10.21
C ASN A 25 0.99 -13.49 -9.72
N ILE A 26 0.64 -12.56 -8.86
CA ILE A 26 1.62 -11.76 -8.13
C ILE A 26 1.98 -12.57 -6.88
N THR A 27 3.14 -13.23 -6.92
CA THR A 27 3.53 -14.20 -5.90
C THR A 27 4.58 -13.69 -4.93
N GLY A 28 5.15 -12.54 -5.17
CA GLY A 28 6.18 -11.98 -4.31
C GLY A 28 5.86 -10.56 -3.90
N ALA A 29 5.93 -10.32 -2.60
CA ALA A 29 5.79 -8.98 -2.05
C ALA A 29 6.57 -8.86 -0.76
N THR A 30 7.06 -7.66 -0.47
CA THR A 30 7.71 -7.35 0.80
C THR A 30 6.80 -6.43 1.59
N ILE A 31 6.53 -6.79 2.83
CA ILE A 31 5.65 -6.01 3.69
C ILE A 31 6.48 -5.38 4.80
N LEU A 32 6.34 -4.08 4.96
CA LEU A 32 7.03 -3.31 5.99
C LEU A 32 6.01 -2.71 6.95
N ASP A 33 6.32 -2.73 8.23
CA ASP A 33 5.57 -1.95 9.20
C ASP A 33 5.97 -0.50 9.05
N SER A 34 4.98 0.39 8.98
CA SER A 34 5.23 1.80 8.74
C SER A 34 4.24 2.67 9.51
N VAL A 35 4.55 3.97 9.60
CA VAL A 35 3.76 4.95 10.34
C VAL A 35 3.69 6.23 9.52
N GLY A 36 2.51 6.81 9.41
CA GLY A 36 2.32 8.06 8.68
C GLY A 36 2.81 9.28 9.46
N MET A 37 3.34 10.26 8.74
CA MET A 37 3.85 11.49 9.32
C MET A 37 2.80 12.24 10.13
N GLY A 38 1.57 12.33 9.61
CA GLY A 38 0.49 13.02 10.31
C GLY A 38 0.13 12.37 11.64
N SER A 39 0.19 11.03 11.69
CA SER A 39 -0.07 10.30 12.93
C SER A 39 1.01 10.58 13.98
N ILE A 40 2.26 10.64 13.57
CA ILE A 40 3.37 10.96 14.45
C ILE A 40 3.20 12.37 15.02
N LEU A 41 2.94 13.35 14.15
CA LEU A 41 2.79 14.74 14.58
C LEU A 41 1.59 14.94 15.50
N ALA A 42 0.49 14.25 15.23
CA ALA A 42 -0.72 14.38 16.04
C ALA A 42 -0.54 13.82 17.45
N GLN A 43 0.31 12.80 17.61
CA GLN A 43 0.53 12.17 18.91
C GLN A 43 1.63 12.83 19.73
N ASP A 44 2.73 13.23 19.08
CA ASP A 44 3.95 13.61 19.79
C ASP A 44 4.09 15.11 19.99
N ILE A 45 3.39 15.93 19.21
CA ILE A 45 3.52 17.39 19.26
C ILE A 45 2.16 18.01 19.54
N PRO A 46 1.97 18.60 20.77
CA PRO A 46 0.65 19.14 21.16
C PRO A 46 0.08 20.19 20.20
N ILE A 47 0.94 20.99 19.57
CA ILE A 47 0.48 22.02 18.63
C ILE A 47 -0.25 21.42 17.42
N PHE A 48 0.02 20.15 17.13
CA PHE A 48 -0.61 19.45 16.03
C PHE A 48 -1.76 18.54 16.47
N ALA A 49 -2.22 18.67 17.71
CA ALA A 49 -3.31 17.84 18.23
C ALA A 49 -4.58 17.96 17.38
N GLY A 50 -4.80 19.12 16.75
CA GLY A 50 -5.92 19.33 15.84
C GLY A 50 -5.90 18.44 14.61
N PHE A 51 -4.74 17.93 14.23
CA PHE A 51 -4.62 17.01 13.10
C PHE A 51 -5.39 15.72 13.30
N LYS A 52 -5.65 15.31 14.56
CA LYS A 52 -6.43 14.10 14.82
C LYS A 52 -7.80 14.17 14.17
N ASN A 53 -8.41 15.36 14.13
CA ASN A 53 -9.71 15.54 13.49
C ASN A 53 -9.60 15.57 11.98
N LEU A 54 -8.52 16.14 11.43
CA LEU A 54 -8.27 16.18 10.00
C LEU A 54 -7.85 14.82 9.44
N MET A 55 -7.24 14.00 10.30
CA MET A 55 -6.74 12.67 9.94
C MET A 55 -7.73 11.56 10.30
N LYS A 56 -9.00 11.91 10.36
CA LYS A 56 -10.06 10.97 10.69
C LYS A 56 -10.04 9.81 9.70
N GLY A 57 -9.86 8.59 10.21
CA GLY A 57 -9.69 7.41 9.37
C GLY A 57 -8.24 6.99 9.18
N SER A 58 -7.28 7.86 9.46
CA SER A 58 -5.87 7.48 9.48
C SER A 58 -5.55 6.71 10.74
N ARG A 59 -4.72 5.70 10.61
CA ARG A 59 -4.31 4.87 11.73
C ARG A 59 -2.87 5.18 12.11
N PRO A 60 -2.49 4.98 13.41
CA PRO A 60 -1.12 5.23 13.84
C PRO A 60 -0.10 4.40 13.07
N ALA A 61 -0.47 3.18 12.72
CA ALA A 61 0.39 2.27 11.97
C ALA A 61 -0.29 1.84 10.69
N ASN A 62 0.52 1.54 9.69
CA ASN A 62 0.05 0.98 8.43
C ASN A 62 1.05 -0.06 7.92
N LYS A 63 0.73 -0.70 6.80
CA LYS A 63 1.64 -1.63 6.14
C LYS A 63 2.03 -1.04 4.79
N THR A 64 3.32 -1.04 4.51
CA THR A 64 3.82 -0.67 3.19
C THR A 64 4.13 -1.95 2.43
N ILE A 65 3.47 -2.15 1.30
CA ILE A 65 3.62 -3.34 0.48
C ILE A 65 4.40 -2.97 -0.77
N LEU A 66 5.50 -3.66 -1.01
CA LEU A 66 6.35 -3.47 -2.18
C LEU A 66 6.28 -4.72 -3.04
N THR A 67 5.95 -4.58 -4.31
CA THR A 67 5.96 -5.72 -5.22
C THR A 67 6.39 -5.30 -6.61
N LEU A 68 7.20 -6.15 -7.24
CA LEU A 68 7.65 -5.96 -8.62
C LEU A 68 6.69 -6.69 -9.53
N ILE A 69 6.11 -5.97 -10.48
CA ILE A 69 5.12 -6.53 -11.39
C ILE A 69 5.38 -6.08 -12.83
N PRO A 70 4.96 -6.87 -13.82
CA PRO A 70 4.98 -6.39 -15.20
C PRO A 70 3.95 -5.28 -15.39
N GLU A 71 4.19 -4.43 -16.37
CA GLU A 71 3.34 -3.27 -16.62
C GLU A 71 1.87 -3.64 -16.85
N ASN A 72 1.62 -4.76 -17.52
CA ASN A 72 0.25 -5.20 -17.81
C ASN A 72 -0.54 -5.62 -16.56
N LEU A 73 0.13 -5.82 -15.42
CA LEU A 73 -0.57 -6.14 -14.16
C LEU A 73 -0.84 -4.93 -13.30
N VAL A 74 -0.36 -3.74 -13.68
CA VAL A 74 -0.57 -2.53 -12.86
C VAL A 74 -2.05 -2.24 -12.67
N GLN A 75 -2.81 -2.09 -13.74
CA GLN A 75 -4.23 -1.77 -13.63
C GLN A 75 -5.04 -2.89 -12.97
N PRO A 76 -4.85 -4.18 -13.30
CA PRO A 76 -5.50 -5.24 -12.56
C PRO A 76 -5.20 -5.25 -11.07
N ALA A 77 -3.95 -4.95 -10.69
CA ALA A 77 -3.57 -4.89 -9.27
C ALA A 77 -4.28 -3.76 -8.55
N ILE A 78 -4.37 -2.59 -9.16
CA ILE A 78 -5.08 -1.44 -8.59
C ILE A 78 -6.56 -1.78 -8.40
N LYS A 79 -7.19 -2.40 -9.40
CA LYS A 79 -8.58 -2.84 -9.29
C LYS A 79 -8.77 -3.83 -8.14
N ALA A 80 -7.86 -4.78 -8.01
CA ALA A 80 -7.93 -5.77 -6.93
C ALA A 80 -7.83 -5.09 -5.57
N ILE A 81 -6.94 -4.12 -5.42
CA ILE A 81 -6.81 -3.34 -4.20
C ILE A 81 -8.12 -2.62 -3.88
N GLU A 82 -8.72 -1.95 -4.86
CA GLU A 82 -9.95 -1.20 -4.63
C GLU A 82 -11.14 -2.09 -4.32
N GLN A 83 -11.16 -3.32 -4.81
CA GLN A 83 -12.19 -4.29 -4.46
C GLN A 83 -12.11 -4.70 -2.98
N VAL A 84 -10.93 -4.65 -2.40
CA VAL A 84 -10.73 -5.03 -1.00
C VAL A 84 -10.95 -3.83 -0.07
N VAL A 85 -10.31 -2.69 -0.35
CA VAL A 85 -10.30 -1.57 0.60
C VAL A 85 -11.26 -0.44 0.24
N GLY A 86 -11.84 -0.47 -0.95
CA GLY A 86 -12.68 0.61 -1.44
C GLY A 86 -11.90 1.56 -2.34
N SER A 87 -12.58 2.61 -2.83
CA SER A 87 -11.97 3.57 -3.74
C SER A 87 -10.73 4.23 -3.13
N LEU A 88 -9.65 4.27 -3.89
CA LEU A 88 -8.42 4.95 -3.47
C LEU A 88 -8.56 6.48 -3.48
N GLU A 89 -9.63 7.00 -4.07
CA GLU A 89 -9.93 8.42 -4.00
C GLU A 89 -10.48 8.85 -2.65
N GLU A 90 -10.98 7.91 -1.88
CA GLU A 90 -11.52 8.21 -0.55
C GLU A 90 -10.40 8.22 0.50
N PRO A 91 -10.41 9.20 1.42
CA PRO A 91 -9.42 9.26 2.48
C PRO A 91 -9.43 8.01 3.35
N GLY A 92 -8.26 7.55 3.74
CA GLY A 92 -8.11 6.41 4.64
C GLY A 92 -8.07 5.06 3.97
N ASN A 93 -8.34 4.96 2.67
CA ASN A 93 -8.32 3.68 1.97
C ASN A 93 -6.94 3.25 1.49
N GLY A 94 -5.99 4.17 1.53
CA GLY A 94 -4.62 3.85 1.17
C GLY A 94 -4.09 4.71 0.04
N LEU A 95 -2.83 4.47 -0.30
CA LEU A 95 -2.13 5.20 -1.35
C LEU A 95 -1.33 4.20 -2.17
N VAL A 96 -1.50 4.24 -3.48
CA VAL A 96 -0.72 3.43 -4.41
C VAL A 96 0.07 4.33 -5.33
N PHE A 97 1.33 4.03 -5.52
CA PHE A 97 2.12 4.69 -6.55
C PHE A 97 3.02 3.68 -7.25
N ILE A 98 3.38 4.01 -8.49
CA ILE A 98 4.07 3.09 -9.38
C ILE A 98 5.36 3.76 -9.85
N LEU A 99 6.45 3.02 -9.79
CA LEU A 99 7.76 3.49 -10.25
C LEU A 99 8.29 2.58 -11.35
N ASN A 100 9.07 3.17 -12.27
CA ASN A 100 9.82 2.40 -13.24
C ASN A 100 11.01 1.75 -12.56
N VAL A 101 11.30 0.51 -12.95
CA VAL A 101 12.46 -0.22 -12.46
C VAL A 101 13.37 -0.49 -13.65
N ASP A 102 14.57 0.07 -13.63
CA ASP A 102 15.50 -0.04 -14.74
C ASP A 102 16.10 -1.44 -14.85
N GLN A 103 16.54 -2.00 -13.73
CA GLN A 103 17.21 -3.30 -13.72
C GLN A 103 16.83 -4.06 -12.47
N ILE A 104 16.76 -5.39 -12.58
CA ILE A 104 16.44 -6.29 -11.47
C ILE A 104 17.45 -7.42 -11.47
N PHE A 105 18.01 -7.69 -10.31
CA PHE A 105 18.93 -8.81 -10.11
C PHE A 105 18.43 -9.66 -8.94
N GLY A 106 18.58 -10.95 -9.04
CA GLY A 106 18.32 -11.85 -7.92
C GLY A 106 16.89 -12.35 -7.77
N ILE A 107 16.07 -12.28 -8.81
CA ILE A 107 14.73 -12.87 -8.78
C ILE A 107 14.65 -14.07 -9.71
N SER A 108 13.80 -15.04 -9.35
CA SER A 108 13.55 -16.17 -10.21
C SER A 108 12.60 -15.76 -11.34
N LYS A 109 12.55 -16.59 -12.38
CA LYS A 109 11.88 -16.26 -13.64
C LYS A 109 10.36 -16.44 -13.64
N THR A 110 9.73 -16.51 -12.50
CA THR A 110 8.29 -16.77 -12.39
C THR A 110 7.48 -15.50 -12.24
N PHE A 111 7.57 -14.67 -13.23
CA PHE A 111 6.65 -13.54 -13.34
C PHE A 111 5.62 -13.81 -14.40
#